data_0ed855e94cb6e36833aa7c16927d4615
#
_entry.id   0ed855e94cb6e36833aa7c16927d4615
#
_cell.length_a   1.000
_cell.length_b   1.000
_cell.length_c   1.000
_cell.angle_alpha   90.00
_cell.angle_beta   90.00
_cell.angle_gamma   90.00
#
_symmetry.space_group_name_H-M   'P 1'
#
loop_
_entity.id
_entity.type
_entity.pdbx_description
1 polymer ?
#
loop_
_entity_poly.entity_id
_entity_poly.type
_entity_poly.pdbx_seq_one_letter_code
_entity_poly.pdbx_strand_id
1 'polypeptide(L)'
;MIKLTAIGNLGKDAILNNVNGKNVINFTVAHTERYKDAQGNQKDKTTWVDCAYWTERTGIAPYLKKGTQVYVEGQPDVRTYTTKEGTNGATLSLRVSSVQLLGSKSNDAAPSSGGYSSGGYQPAPAVNTTSAPASNDITEPFDDLPF
;
A
#
# COMPACT_ATOMS: atom_id res chain seq x y z
N MET A 1 -16.59 11.29 24.78
CA MET A 1 -16.53 10.39 23.61
C MET A 1 -15.05 10.21 23.26
N ILE A 2 -14.59 8.97 23.13
CA ILE A 2 -13.23 8.68 22.67
C ILE A 2 -13.33 8.17 21.24
N LYS A 3 -12.51 8.74 20.36
CA LYS A 3 -12.47 8.40 18.95
C LYS A 3 -11.01 8.22 18.53
N LEU A 4 -10.72 7.14 17.83
CA LEU A 4 -9.41 6.85 17.26
C LEU A 4 -9.51 6.89 15.76
N THR A 5 -8.57 7.55 15.13
CA THR A 5 -8.33 7.51 13.69
C THR A 5 -6.96 6.94 13.41
N ALA A 6 -6.85 6.08 12.43
CA ALA A 6 -5.58 5.51 12.03
C ALA A 6 -5.47 5.40 10.52
N ILE A 7 -4.27 5.66 10.00
CA ILE A 7 -3.89 5.40 8.61
C ILE A 7 -2.78 4.37 8.65
N GLY A 8 -2.93 3.30 7.89
CA GLY A 8 -1.92 2.25 7.83
C GLY A 8 -2.23 1.23 6.75
N ASN A 9 -1.41 0.20 6.70
CA ASN A 9 -1.57 -0.88 5.73
C ASN A 9 -2.15 -2.12 6.40
N LEU A 10 -2.98 -2.87 5.68
CA LEU A 10 -3.47 -4.15 6.17
C LEU A 10 -2.33 -5.15 6.31
N GLY A 11 -2.22 -5.77 7.48
CA GLY A 11 -1.24 -6.83 7.74
C GLY A 11 -1.62 -8.18 7.13
N LYS A 12 -2.91 -8.38 6.92
CA LYS A 12 -3.51 -9.59 6.32
C LYS A 12 -4.80 -9.24 5.59
N ASP A 13 -5.29 -10.17 4.78
CA ASP A 13 -6.61 -10.04 4.13
C ASP A 13 -7.71 -9.95 5.19
N ALA A 14 -8.72 -9.11 4.94
CA ALA A 14 -9.87 -9.02 5.83
C ALA A 14 -10.71 -10.29 5.77
N ILE A 15 -11.29 -10.63 6.91
CA ILE A 15 -12.15 -11.80 7.08
C ILE A 15 -13.57 -11.33 7.34
N LEU A 16 -14.49 -11.75 6.48
CA LEU A 16 -15.92 -11.52 6.68
C LEU A 16 -16.52 -12.65 7.51
N ASN A 17 -17.12 -12.29 8.63
CA ASN A 17 -17.84 -13.20 9.50
C ASN A 17 -19.30 -12.75 9.65
N ASN A 18 -20.18 -13.70 9.94
CA ASN A 18 -21.56 -13.42 10.34
C ASN A 18 -21.73 -13.83 11.79
N VAL A 19 -22.16 -12.89 12.62
CA VAL A 19 -22.40 -13.11 14.04
C VAL A 19 -23.82 -12.67 14.38
N ASN A 20 -24.65 -13.60 14.77
CA ASN A 20 -26.07 -13.34 15.11
C ASN A 20 -26.84 -12.57 14.01
N GLY A 21 -26.63 -12.94 12.75
CA GLY A 21 -27.27 -12.29 11.60
C GLY A 21 -26.70 -10.94 11.20
N LYS A 22 -25.63 -10.47 11.86
CA LYS A 22 -24.90 -9.24 11.50
C LYS A 22 -23.54 -9.56 10.91
N ASN A 23 -23.21 -8.87 9.85
CA ASN A 23 -21.91 -9.02 9.22
C ASN A 23 -20.85 -8.19 9.94
N VAL A 24 -19.70 -8.78 10.16
CA VAL A 24 -18.50 -8.11 10.68
C VAL A 24 -17.31 -8.41 9.81
N ILE A 25 -16.61 -7.38 9.39
CA ILE A 25 -15.34 -7.47 8.65
C ILE A 25 -14.22 -7.25 9.65
N ASN A 26 -13.40 -8.28 9.87
CA ASN A 26 -12.26 -8.23 10.78
C ASN A 26 -10.98 -8.09 9.97
N PHE A 27 -10.16 -7.12 10.32
CA PHE A 27 -8.86 -6.88 9.69
C PHE A 27 -7.92 -6.19 10.68
N THR A 28 -6.62 -6.23 10.39
CA THR A 28 -5.60 -5.62 11.24
C THR A 28 -4.85 -4.56 10.45
N VAL A 29 -4.72 -3.38 11.04
CA VAL A 29 -4.01 -2.24 10.44
C VAL A 29 -2.69 -2.03 11.16
N ALA A 30 -1.62 -1.94 10.38
CA ALA A 30 -0.28 -1.60 10.84
C ALA A 30 0.02 -0.13 10.50
N HIS A 31 0.23 0.69 11.51
CA HIS A 31 0.73 2.05 11.38
C HIS A 31 2.20 2.08 11.77
N THR A 32 3.08 2.54 10.87
CA THR A 32 4.51 2.62 11.12
C THR A 32 4.94 4.07 11.16
N GLU A 33 5.51 4.47 12.29
CA GLU A 33 6.13 5.77 12.50
C GLU A 33 7.64 5.66 12.44
N ARG A 34 8.28 6.64 11.84
CA ARG A 34 9.74 6.81 11.89
C ARG A 34 10.07 7.95 12.82
N TYR A 35 10.88 7.67 13.81
CA TYR A 35 11.34 8.69 14.76
C TYR A 35 12.86 8.59 14.95
N LYS A 36 13.46 9.68 15.44
CA LYS A 36 14.85 9.69 15.86
C LYS A 36 14.94 9.49 17.36
N ASP A 37 15.80 8.59 17.80
CA ASP A 37 16.09 8.40 19.21
C ASP A 37 16.94 9.57 19.78
N ALA A 38 17.20 9.56 21.08
CA ALA A 38 18.00 10.58 21.74
C ALA A 38 19.46 10.64 21.23
N GLN A 39 19.91 9.59 20.56
CA GLN A 39 21.24 9.49 19.95
C GLN A 39 21.24 9.90 18.46
N GLY A 40 20.09 10.29 17.91
CA GLY A 40 19.94 10.71 16.52
C GLY A 40 19.77 9.58 15.51
N ASN A 41 19.66 8.32 15.96
CA ASN A 41 19.44 7.18 15.07
C ASN A 41 17.95 7.10 14.67
N GLN A 42 17.69 6.78 13.40
CA GLN A 42 16.35 6.52 12.94
C GLN A 42 15.84 5.16 13.45
N LYS A 43 14.65 5.16 14.02
CA LYS A 43 13.94 3.96 14.46
C LYS A 43 12.53 3.94 13.92
N ASP A 44 12.06 2.74 13.60
CA ASP A 44 10.70 2.48 13.17
C ASP A 44 9.91 1.88 14.33
N LYS A 45 8.72 2.41 14.57
CA LYS A 45 7.75 1.87 15.54
C LYS A 45 6.47 1.52 14.81
N THR A 46 6.08 0.26 14.86
CA THR A 46 4.83 -0.20 14.27
C THR A 46 3.79 -0.44 15.36
N THR A 47 2.65 0.23 15.23
CA THR A 47 1.48 0.03 16.07
C THR A 47 0.45 -0.78 15.29
N TRP A 48 -0.01 -1.88 15.90
CA TRP A 48 -1.02 -2.76 15.34
C TRP A 48 -2.38 -2.45 15.96
N VAL A 49 -3.39 -2.33 15.11
CA VAL A 49 -4.78 -2.07 15.53
C VAL A 49 -5.68 -3.17 14.96
N ASP A 50 -6.33 -3.92 15.83
CA ASP A 50 -7.32 -4.92 15.43
C ASP A 50 -8.67 -4.24 15.20
N CYS A 51 -9.15 -4.28 13.97
CA CYS A 51 -10.34 -3.58 13.52
C CYS A 51 -11.51 -4.56 13.32
N ALA A 52 -12.65 -4.19 13.89
CA ALA A 52 -13.93 -4.87 13.68
C ALA A 52 -14.94 -3.87 13.09
N TYR A 53 -15.28 -4.06 11.83
CA TYR A 53 -16.23 -3.21 11.11
C TYR A 53 -17.56 -3.92 10.96
N TRP A 54 -18.53 -3.50 11.74
CA TRP A 54 -19.90 -4.01 11.70
C TRP A 54 -20.69 -3.27 10.65
N THR A 55 -21.03 -3.95 9.56
CA THR A 55 -21.72 -3.33 8.44
C THR A 55 -22.58 -4.32 7.67
N GLU A 56 -23.68 -3.85 7.14
CA GLU A 56 -24.48 -4.62 6.18
C GLU A 56 -23.85 -4.54 4.77
N ARG A 57 -23.00 -3.54 4.52
CA ARG A 57 -22.33 -3.33 3.23
C ARG A 57 -21.04 -4.12 3.16
N THR A 58 -21.09 -5.35 2.74
CA THR A 58 -19.92 -6.24 2.65
C THR A 58 -19.09 -6.04 1.38
N GLY A 59 -19.54 -5.20 0.46
CA GLY A 59 -18.86 -4.96 -0.83
C GLY A 59 -17.43 -4.41 -0.74
N ILE A 60 -17.04 -3.87 0.42
CA ILE A 60 -15.66 -3.40 0.64
C ILE A 60 -14.70 -4.54 1.00
N ALA A 61 -15.20 -5.65 1.55
CA ALA A 61 -14.36 -6.74 2.05
C ALA A 61 -13.37 -7.31 1.01
N PRO A 62 -13.75 -7.53 -0.27
CA PRO A 62 -12.82 -8.03 -1.30
C PRO A 62 -11.64 -7.09 -1.59
N TYR A 63 -11.80 -5.81 -1.29
CA TYR A 63 -10.76 -4.79 -1.52
C TYR A 63 -9.82 -4.62 -0.33
N LEU A 64 -10.19 -5.14 0.83
CA LEU A 64 -9.36 -5.10 2.05
C LEU A 64 -8.36 -6.26 2.04
N LYS A 65 -7.38 -6.16 1.17
CA LYS A 65 -6.30 -7.13 1.00
C LYS A 65 -5.04 -6.73 1.77
N LYS A 66 -4.20 -7.71 2.09
CA LYS A 66 -2.89 -7.47 2.68
C LYS A 66 -2.12 -6.39 1.89
N GLY A 67 -1.55 -5.42 2.60
CA GLY A 67 -0.78 -4.33 2.04
C GLY A 67 -1.62 -3.14 1.54
N THR A 68 -2.94 -3.25 1.46
CA THR A 68 -3.81 -2.12 1.09
C THR A 68 -3.74 -1.04 2.17
N GLN A 69 -3.52 0.19 1.76
CA GLN A 69 -3.55 1.34 2.65
C GLN A 69 -4.99 1.78 2.91
N VAL A 70 -5.32 1.95 4.18
CA VAL A 70 -6.66 2.34 4.61
C VAL A 70 -6.62 3.45 5.65
N TYR A 71 -7.66 4.27 5.64
CA TYR A 71 -8.04 5.14 6.74
C TYR A 71 -9.17 4.46 7.51
N VAL A 72 -9.03 4.37 8.80
CA VAL A 72 -10.05 3.82 9.69
C VAL A 72 -10.34 4.77 10.84
N GLU A 73 -11.58 4.81 11.22
CA GLU A 73 -12.10 5.64 12.30
C GLU A 73 -13.09 4.85 13.13
N GLY A 74 -13.02 4.99 14.46
CA GLY A 74 -13.95 4.30 15.32
C GLY A 74 -13.69 4.53 16.81
N GLN A 75 -14.29 3.68 17.63
CA GLN A 75 -14.11 3.68 19.08
C GLN A 75 -13.01 2.70 19.45
N PRO A 76 -11.94 3.15 20.13
CA PRO A 76 -10.89 2.27 20.61
C PRO A 76 -11.33 1.49 21.86
N ASP A 77 -10.81 0.29 21.96
CA ASP A 77 -10.92 -0.57 23.12
C ASP A 77 -9.59 -1.29 23.35
N VAL A 78 -9.14 -1.38 24.59
CA VAL A 78 -7.91 -2.08 24.94
C VAL A 78 -8.26 -3.40 25.60
N ARG A 79 -7.90 -4.50 24.94
CA ARG A 79 -8.07 -5.84 25.47
C ARG A 79 -6.77 -6.34 26.05
N THR A 80 -6.81 -6.69 27.33
CA THR A 80 -5.68 -7.36 27.99
C THR A 80 -5.89 -8.86 27.95
N TYR A 81 -4.79 -9.59 27.78
CA TYR A 81 -4.78 -11.04 27.79
C TYR A 81 -3.52 -11.54 28.48
N THR A 82 -3.60 -12.74 28.99
CA THR A 82 -2.43 -13.44 29.55
C THR A 82 -2.08 -14.57 28.61
N THR A 83 -0.81 -14.62 28.17
CA THR A 83 -0.31 -15.71 27.34
C THR A 83 -0.23 -17.02 28.15
N LYS A 84 -0.14 -18.14 27.46
CA LYS A 84 0.05 -19.45 28.11
C LYS A 84 1.33 -19.52 28.97
N GLU A 85 2.28 -18.63 28.71
CA GLU A 85 3.55 -18.50 29.43
C GLU A 85 3.46 -17.56 30.63
N GLY A 86 2.25 -17.06 30.96
CA GLY A 86 2.03 -16.15 32.09
C GLY A 86 2.38 -14.68 31.84
N THR A 87 2.74 -14.32 30.60
CA THR A 87 3.04 -12.93 30.24
C THR A 87 1.76 -12.16 29.91
N ASN A 88 1.59 -10.98 30.50
CA ASN A 88 0.46 -10.11 30.19
C ASN A 88 0.72 -9.35 28.88
N GLY A 89 -0.26 -9.38 27.99
CA GLY A 89 -0.25 -8.62 26.75
C GLY A 89 -1.47 -7.70 26.67
N ALA A 90 -1.39 -6.72 25.78
CA ALA A 90 -2.51 -5.85 25.48
C ALA A 90 -2.64 -5.69 23.95
N THR A 91 -3.87 -5.70 23.47
CA THR A 91 -4.20 -5.46 22.06
C THR A 91 -5.08 -4.23 21.96
N LEU A 92 -4.68 -3.31 21.11
CA LEU A 92 -5.51 -2.17 20.73
C LEU A 92 -6.55 -2.64 19.71
N SER A 93 -7.82 -2.62 20.09
CA SER A 93 -8.95 -2.95 19.25
C SER A 93 -9.71 -1.70 18.86
N LEU A 94 -10.26 -1.68 17.65
CA LEU A 94 -11.04 -0.58 17.14
C LEU A 94 -12.39 -1.09 16.62
N ARG A 95 -13.47 -0.61 17.22
CA ARG A 95 -14.80 -0.77 16.65
C ARG A 95 -14.98 0.28 15.57
N VAL A 96 -14.80 -0.13 14.33
CA VAL A 96 -14.78 0.79 13.19
C VAL A 96 -16.18 1.33 12.91
N SER A 97 -16.26 2.64 12.75
CA SER A 97 -17.46 3.35 12.30
C SER A 97 -17.35 3.75 10.82
N SER A 98 -16.13 4.02 10.36
CA SER A 98 -15.85 4.39 8.96
C SER A 98 -14.53 3.80 8.50
N VAL A 99 -14.51 3.31 7.26
CA VAL A 99 -13.30 2.83 6.58
C VAL A 99 -13.24 3.39 5.17
N GLN A 100 -12.07 3.85 4.75
CA GLN A 100 -11.80 4.36 3.40
C GLN A 100 -10.52 3.72 2.87
N LEU A 101 -10.56 3.30 1.61
CA LEU A 101 -9.39 2.81 0.89
C LEU A 101 -8.59 4.01 0.38
N LEU A 102 -7.32 4.12 0.77
CA LEU A 102 -6.41 5.18 0.34
C LEU A 102 -5.46 4.74 -0.78
N GLY A 103 -5.37 3.44 -1.04
CA GLY A 103 -4.55 2.90 -2.12
C GLY A 103 -5.08 3.32 -3.48
N SER A 104 -4.20 3.80 -4.35
CA SER A 104 -4.49 3.93 -5.77
C SER A 104 -4.97 2.58 -6.29
N LYS A 105 -6.07 2.55 -7.05
CA LYS A 105 -6.35 1.42 -7.92
C LYS A 105 -5.10 1.21 -8.76
N SER A 106 -4.36 0.15 -8.53
CA SER A 106 -3.51 -0.41 -9.56
C SER A 106 -4.46 -0.78 -10.68
N ASN A 107 -4.55 0.06 -11.69
CA ASN A 107 -5.11 -0.33 -12.95
C ASN A 107 -4.12 -1.33 -13.53
N ASP A 108 -4.26 -2.59 -13.16
CA ASP A 108 -3.88 -3.70 -14.01
C ASP A 108 -4.91 -3.79 -15.14
N ALA A 109 -4.98 -2.70 -15.91
CA ALA A 109 -5.48 -2.75 -17.25
C ALA A 109 -4.27 -3.17 -18.09
N ALA A 110 -4.17 -4.45 -18.39
CA ALA A 110 -3.38 -4.92 -19.48
C ALA A 110 -3.68 -4.05 -20.71
N PRO A 111 -2.66 -3.55 -21.43
CA PRO A 111 -2.93 -2.87 -22.67
C PRO A 111 -3.50 -3.89 -23.65
N SER A 112 -4.80 -3.86 -23.86
CA SER A 112 -5.40 -4.51 -25.01
C SER A 112 -4.88 -3.77 -26.24
N SER A 113 -4.02 -4.44 -26.98
CA SER A 113 -3.61 -4.07 -28.31
C SER A 113 -4.82 -4.02 -29.22
N GLY A 114 -5.43 -2.86 -29.30
CA GLY A 114 -6.39 -2.54 -30.33
C GLY A 114 -5.64 -2.19 -31.59
N GLY A 115 -5.57 -3.12 -32.52
CA GLY A 115 -5.05 -2.90 -33.86
C GLY A 115 -5.89 -1.86 -34.59
N TYR A 116 -5.25 -0.80 -35.02
CA TYR A 116 -5.75 -0.02 -36.14
C TYR A 116 -4.88 -0.31 -37.36
N SER A 117 -5.45 -1.20 -38.19
CA SER A 117 -5.08 -1.36 -39.57
C SER A 117 -5.67 -0.19 -40.35
N SER A 118 -4.86 0.64 -40.96
CA SER A 118 -5.17 1.17 -42.29
C SER A 118 -4.01 1.96 -42.86
N GLY A 119 -3.64 1.53 -44.05
CA GLY A 119 -3.47 2.38 -45.18
C GLY A 119 -2.03 2.79 -45.49
N GLY A 120 -1.50 2.02 -46.39
CA GLY A 120 -0.29 2.20 -47.12
C GLY A 120 0.07 3.58 -47.66
N TYR A 121 1.34 3.82 -47.65
CA TYR A 121 2.05 4.46 -48.74
C TYR A 121 3.50 3.97 -48.73
N GLN A 122 3.82 3.22 -49.74
CA GLN A 122 5.20 3.00 -50.21
C GLN A 122 5.47 4.08 -51.27
N PRO A 123 6.63 4.72 -51.34
CA PRO A 123 7.62 4.21 -52.29
C PRO A 123 9.08 4.32 -51.82
N ALA A 124 9.86 3.40 -52.37
CA ALA A 124 11.30 3.32 -52.43
C ALA A 124 11.89 4.36 -53.43
N PRO A 125 13.18 4.30 -53.77
CA PRO A 125 14.40 3.92 -53.08
C PRO A 125 15.60 4.88 -53.30
N ALA A 126 16.73 4.50 -52.69
CA ALA A 126 18.12 4.81 -53.08
C ALA A 126 18.66 6.25 -52.86
N VAL A 127 19.78 6.40 -52.21
CA VAL A 127 21.15 6.24 -52.80
C VAL A 127 22.18 6.13 -51.66
N ASN A 128 23.13 5.25 -51.84
CA ASN A 128 24.42 5.16 -51.17
C ASN A 128 25.22 6.47 -51.23
N THR A 129 25.93 6.77 -50.14
CA THR A 129 27.34 7.16 -50.21
C THR A 129 28.05 6.98 -48.87
N THR A 130 28.95 6.10 -48.88
CA THR A 130 30.25 5.90 -48.27
C THR A 130 30.84 7.12 -47.54
N SER A 131 31.23 6.95 -46.27
CA SER A 131 32.61 7.06 -45.78
C SER A 131 32.64 7.17 -44.25
N ALA A 132 33.32 6.23 -43.63
CA ALA A 132 34.00 6.38 -42.33
C ALA A 132 35.40 7.01 -42.63
N PRO A 133 36.26 7.29 -41.64
CA PRO A 133 36.19 7.22 -40.20
C PRO A 133 36.78 8.48 -39.51
N ALA A 134 36.65 8.61 -38.21
CA ALA A 134 37.72 9.08 -37.30
C ALA A 134 37.31 9.06 -35.85
N SER A 135 38.08 8.37 -35.09
CA SER A 135 38.32 8.39 -33.66
C SER A 135 38.48 9.79 -33.10
N ASN A 136 38.01 9.97 -31.85
CA ASN A 136 38.70 10.63 -30.72
C ASN A 136 37.74 10.62 -29.56
N ASP A 137 37.99 9.78 -28.56
CA ASP A 137 38.62 10.05 -27.30
C ASP A 137 38.43 11.48 -26.75
N ILE A 138 37.51 11.66 -25.79
CA ILE A 138 37.59 12.71 -24.79
C ILE A 138 36.77 12.26 -23.58
N THR A 139 37.46 11.77 -22.54
CA THR A 139 37.48 12.24 -21.15
C THR A 139 36.14 12.66 -20.54
N GLU A 140 35.67 11.87 -19.61
CA GLU A 140 34.70 12.26 -18.60
C GLU A 140 35.24 13.43 -17.75
N PRO A 141 34.40 14.37 -17.37
CA PRO A 141 34.62 15.06 -16.12
C PRO A 141 33.68 14.49 -15.05
N PHE A 142 34.29 14.03 -14.02
CA PHE A 142 33.73 13.88 -12.69
C PHE A 142 33.01 15.17 -12.31
N ASP A 143 31.73 15.11 -12.03
CA ASP A 143 31.08 16.17 -11.30
C ASP A 143 30.66 15.61 -9.92
N ASP A 144 31.51 15.99 -8.99
CA ASP A 144 31.39 15.88 -7.57
C ASP A 144 30.29 16.85 -7.12
N LEU A 145 29.16 16.36 -6.70
CA LEU A 145 28.18 17.18 -6.01
C LEU A 145 27.96 16.67 -4.59
N PRO A 146 28.35 17.47 -3.60
CA PRO A 146 28.11 17.18 -2.21
C PRO A 146 26.74 17.73 -1.78
N PHE A 147 25.79 16.81 -1.53
CA PHE A 147 24.66 17.09 -0.62
C PHE A 147 24.21 15.79 0.03
#